data_5f6541885eccf7df01b604fa0a741796
#
_entry.id   5f6541885eccf7df01b604fa0a741796
#
_cell.length_a   1.000
_cell.length_b   1.000
_cell.length_c   1.000
_cell.angle_alpha   90.00
_cell.angle_beta   90.00
_cell.angle_gamma   90.00
#
_symmetry.space_group_name_H-M   'P 1'
#
loop_
_entity.id
_entity.type
_entity.pdbx_description
1 polymer ?
#
loop_
_entity_poly.entity_id
_entity_poly.type
_entity_poly.pdbx_seq_one_letter_code
_entity_poly.pdbx_strand_id
1 'polypeptide(L)'
;TMSDSCLTDTDLARFVNEGHLVVRTTLPREFHNRLYAKIDEVFEKEGNPGNNILPRVPEIAQVYDDVAVRAALGRLLGPGYVMNPHRATHLNPPGSKGQSWHKDCYVYDHNLRHPRYRWVMAFYYPQDVTPDMGPTGVMPHQQWYQDISDPDPSKATEEAHPLVGEAGTVSIVHFDCWHRAMANTSDRKRYMLKFQFA
;
A
#
# COMPACT_ATOMS: atom_id res chain seq x y z
N THR A 1 19.64 6.95 21.93
CA THR A 1 18.42 6.19 22.24
C THR A 1 17.66 5.95 20.93
N MET A 2 17.81 4.73 20.40
CA MET A 2 17.04 4.23 19.26
C MET A 2 15.72 3.71 19.85
N SER A 3 14.67 4.46 19.89
CA SER A 3 13.47 3.95 20.59
C SER A 3 12.19 4.12 19.85
N ASP A 4 11.82 4.75 18.88
CA ASP A 4 10.40 4.89 18.49
C ASP A 4 10.00 4.45 17.07
N SER A 5 10.88 3.77 16.32
CA SER A 5 10.57 3.35 14.95
C SER A 5 10.32 1.84 14.77
N CYS A 6 10.34 1.06 15.84
CA CYS A 6 10.14 -0.39 15.76
C CYS A 6 8.69 -0.76 16.07
N LEU A 7 8.07 -1.59 15.22
CA LEU A 7 6.75 -2.17 15.52
C LEU A 7 6.75 -2.88 16.87
N THR A 8 5.77 -2.58 17.68
CA THR A 8 5.52 -3.26 18.95
C THR A 8 4.84 -4.60 18.73
N ASP A 9 4.80 -5.45 19.74
CA ASP A 9 4.02 -6.70 19.69
C ASP A 9 2.52 -6.41 19.51
N THR A 10 2.03 -5.28 20.03
CA THR A 10 0.65 -4.81 19.81
C THR A 10 0.40 -4.48 18.34
N ASP A 11 1.35 -3.83 17.66
CA ASP A 11 1.22 -3.53 16.22
C ASP A 11 1.24 -4.82 15.39
N LEU A 12 2.07 -5.79 15.77
CA LEU A 12 2.06 -7.11 15.14
C LEU A 12 0.73 -7.82 15.32
N ALA A 13 0.20 -7.83 16.55
CA ALA A 13 -1.10 -8.44 16.84
C ALA A 13 -2.21 -7.75 16.03
N ARG A 14 -2.16 -6.43 15.90
CA ARG A 14 -3.09 -5.67 15.06
C ARG A 14 -2.96 -6.08 13.59
N PHE A 15 -1.74 -6.15 13.04
CA PHE A 15 -1.51 -6.58 11.66
C PHE A 15 -2.05 -7.99 11.42
N VAL A 16 -1.79 -8.93 12.36
CA VAL A 16 -2.33 -10.29 12.28
C VAL A 16 -3.85 -10.27 12.22
N ASN A 17 -4.49 -9.46 13.05
CA ASN A 17 -5.94 -9.41 13.17
C ASN A 17 -6.59 -8.63 12.01
N GLU A 18 -6.10 -7.43 11.73
CA GLU A 18 -6.73 -6.50 10.79
C GLU A 18 -6.20 -6.62 9.36
N GLY A 19 -5.03 -7.24 9.18
CA GLY A 19 -4.40 -7.41 7.87
C GLY A 19 -3.69 -6.16 7.35
N HIS A 20 -3.61 -5.09 8.13
CA HIS A 20 -2.90 -3.88 7.74
C HIS A 20 -2.33 -3.12 8.95
N LEU A 21 -1.35 -2.28 8.68
CA LEU A 21 -0.81 -1.30 9.63
C LEU A 21 -0.31 -0.07 8.88
N VAL A 22 -0.16 1.02 9.59
CA VAL A 22 0.32 2.29 9.03
C VAL A 22 1.66 2.65 9.67
N VAL A 23 2.64 2.94 8.82
CA VAL A 23 3.96 3.43 9.19
C VAL A 23 4.14 4.82 8.60
N ARG A 24 4.80 5.70 9.32
CA ARG A 24 5.20 7.00 8.81
C ARG A 24 6.70 7.02 8.58
N THR A 25 7.14 7.45 7.40
CA THR A 25 8.57 7.63 7.14
C THR A 25 9.15 8.74 8.00
N THR A 26 10.45 8.66 8.27
CA THR A 26 11.21 9.73 8.93
C THR A 26 11.66 10.85 7.99
N LEU A 27 11.37 10.69 6.70
CA LEU A 27 11.73 11.65 5.65
C LEU A 27 10.92 12.95 5.80
N PRO A 28 11.55 14.12 5.53
CA PRO A 28 10.89 15.39 5.70
C PRO A 28 9.81 15.64 4.64
N ARG A 29 8.85 16.49 4.94
CA ARG A 29 7.73 16.85 4.06
C ARG A 29 8.18 17.31 2.68
N GLU A 30 9.26 18.10 2.62
CA GLU A 30 9.82 18.63 1.38
C GLU A 30 10.32 17.51 0.46
N PHE A 31 10.78 16.40 1.02
CA PHE A 31 11.15 15.22 0.23
C PHE A 31 9.93 14.65 -0.48
N HIS A 32 8.83 14.46 0.24
CA HIS A 32 7.58 13.92 -0.32
C HIS A 32 6.98 14.85 -1.38
N ASN A 33 7.02 16.17 -1.15
CA ASN A 33 6.55 17.16 -2.12
C ASN A 33 7.38 17.10 -3.43
N ARG A 34 8.70 16.99 -3.34
CA ARG A 34 9.56 16.82 -4.54
C ARG A 34 9.28 15.51 -5.24
N LEU A 35 9.04 14.45 -4.47
CA LEU A 35 8.74 13.13 -5.03
C LEU A 35 7.41 13.14 -5.78
N TYR A 36 6.37 13.75 -5.20
CA TYR A 36 5.09 13.96 -5.86
C TYR A 36 5.28 14.68 -7.21
N ALA A 37 6.00 15.80 -7.23
CA ALA A 37 6.23 16.58 -8.45
C ALA A 37 6.94 15.76 -9.54
N LYS A 38 7.95 14.96 -9.18
CA LYS A 38 8.63 14.07 -10.13
C LYS A 38 7.75 12.97 -10.67
N ILE A 39 6.92 12.37 -9.83
CA ILE A 39 5.96 11.35 -10.25
C ILE A 39 4.93 11.98 -11.20
N ASP A 40 4.38 13.12 -10.85
CA ASP A 40 3.43 13.86 -11.71
C ASP A 40 4.05 14.19 -13.06
N GLU A 41 5.29 14.67 -13.09
CA GLU A 41 6.03 14.96 -14.32
C GLU A 41 6.19 13.71 -15.23
N VAL A 42 6.49 12.54 -14.64
CA VAL A 42 6.57 11.29 -15.40
C VAL A 42 5.21 10.93 -16.01
N PHE A 43 4.14 11.06 -15.24
CA PHE A 43 2.80 10.76 -15.74
C PHE A 43 2.35 11.71 -16.85
N GLU A 44 2.68 13.01 -16.74
CA GLU A 44 2.35 13.99 -17.77
C GLU A 44 3.14 13.77 -19.07
N LYS A 45 4.41 13.36 -18.98
CA LYS A 45 5.28 13.17 -20.15
C LYS A 45 5.17 11.80 -20.81
N GLU A 46 5.04 10.75 -20.03
CA GLU A 46 5.16 9.38 -20.49
C GLU A 46 3.90 8.53 -20.23
N GLY A 47 2.95 9.03 -19.45
CA GLY A 47 1.84 8.24 -18.93
C GLY A 47 2.26 7.34 -17.77
N ASN A 48 1.47 6.30 -17.50
CA ASN A 48 1.75 5.37 -16.40
C ASN A 48 2.96 4.47 -16.72
N PRO A 49 4.09 4.61 -16.00
CA PRO A 49 5.29 3.81 -16.25
C PRO A 49 5.19 2.35 -15.76
N GLY A 50 4.10 1.99 -15.05
CA GLY A 50 3.93 0.65 -14.49
C GLY A 50 5.08 0.25 -13.57
N ASN A 51 5.70 -0.91 -13.85
CA ASN A 51 6.83 -1.44 -13.07
C ASN A 51 8.12 -0.62 -13.19
N ASN A 52 8.19 0.32 -14.13
CA ASN A 52 9.40 1.07 -14.47
C ASN A 52 9.49 2.45 -13.80
N ILE A 53 8.80 2.66 -12.70
CA ILE A 53 8.84 3.94 -11.97
C ILE A 53 10.20 4.21 -11.33
N LEU A 54 10.88 3.19 -10.77
CA LEU A 54 12.15 3.38 -10.08
C LEU A 54 13.28 3.93 -10.96
N PRO A 55 13.48 3.48 -12.21
CA PRO A 55 14.48 4.07 -13.09
C PRO A 55 14.21 5.56 -13.43
N ARG A 56 12.95 6.00 -13.36
CA ARG A 56 12.54 7.38 -13.65
C ARG A 56 12.58 8.29 -12.43
N VAL A 57 12.29 7.73 -11.27
CA VAL A 57 12.26 8.42 -9.99
C VAL A 57 12.98 7.57 -8.94
N PRO A 58 14.32 7.46 -9.04
CA PRO A 58 15.11 6.57 -8.19
C PRO A 58 15.03 6.91 -6.70
N GLU A 59 14.70 8.17 -6.38
CA GLU A 59 14.53 8.62 -4.99
C GLU A 59 13.41 7.89 -4.24
N ILE A 60 12.49 7.24 -4.94
CA ILE A 60 11.46 6.39 -4.33
C ILE A 60 12.10 5.28 -3.48
N ALA A 61 13.30 4.80 -3.85
CA ALA A 61 14.02 3.82 -3.05
C ALA A 61 14.24 4.27 -1.60
N GLN A 62 14.47 5.55 -1.37
CA GLN A 62 14.67 6.10 -0.02
C GLN A 62 13.44 5.93 0.87
N VAL A 63 12.23 5.87 0.31
CA VAL A 63 10.99 5.61 1.07
C VAL A 63 11.02 4.20 1.67
N TYR A 64 11.42 3.20 0.89
CA TYR A 64 11.45 1.81 1.33
C TYR A 64 12.72 1.45 2.09
N ASP A 65 13.76 2.27 1.96
CA ASP A 65 14.99 2.21 2.76
C ASP A 65 14.91 3.03 4.06
N ASP A 66 13.81 3.77 4.25
CA ASP A 66 13.56 4.52 5.48
C ASP A 66 13.59 3.58 6.70
N VAL A 67 14.17 4.05 7.80
CA VAL A 67 14.39 3.23 9.00
C VAL A 67 13.10 2.66 9.57
N ALA A 68 12.00 3.43 9.58
CA ALA A 68 10.71 2.98 10.09
C ALA A 68 10.08 1.93 9.18
N VAL A 69 10.14 2.13 7.86
CA VAL A 69 9.60 1.19 6.87
C VAL A 69 10.40 -0.13 6.89
N ARG A 70 11.73 -0.05 6.91
CA ARG A 70 12.60 -1.24 7.00
C ARG A 70 12.39 -2.02 8.29
N ALA A 71 12.25 -1.32 9.41
CA ALA A 71 11.97 -1.97 10.69
C ALA A 71 10.64 -2.73 10.65
N ALA A 72 9.59 -2.12 10.07
CA ALA A 72 8.30 -2.76 9.93
C ALA A 72 8.34 -3.99 9.01
N LEU A 73 8.94 -3.86 7.83
CA LEU A 73 9.09 -4.96 6.88
C LEU A 73 9.92 -6.10 7.46
N GLY A 74 11.06 -5.77 8.10
CA GLY A 74 11.92 -6.76 8.75
C GLY A 74 11.23 -7.49 9.90
N ARG A 75 10.37 -6.80 10.66
CA ARG A 75 9.60 -7.40 11.75
C ARG A 75 8.50 -8.34 11.25
N LEU A 76 7.88 -8.01 10.12
CA LEU A 76 6.81 -8.83 9.52
C LEU A 76 7.36 -10.02 8.72
N LEU A 77 8.37 -9.80 7.89
CA LEU A 77 8.84 -10.78 6.91
C LEU A 77 10.16 -11.45 7.31
N GLY A 78 10.89 -10.87 8.25
CA GLY A 78 12.23 -11.30 8.64
C GLY A 78 13.34 -10.48 7.94
N PRO A 79 14.60 -10.64 8.38
CA PRO A 79 15.71 -9.78 7.94
C PRO A 79 16.14 -9.98 6.48
N GLY A 80 15.71 -11.09 5.87
CA GLY A 80 16.06 -11.44 4.49
C GLY A 80 14.99 -11.10 3.45
N TYR A 81 14.02 -10.25 3.78
CA TYR A 81 12.97 -9.89 2.85
C TYR A 81 13.52 -9.22 1.58
N VAL A 82 12.84 -9.43 0.48
CA VAL A 82 13.21 -8.88 -0.83
C VAL A 82 12.03 -8.14 -1.46
N MET A 83 12.34 -7.12 -2.25
CA MET A 83 11.33 -6.43 -3.06
C MET A 83 10.99 -7.26 -4.29
N ASN A 84 9.72 -7.51 -4.51
CA ASN A 84 9.23 -8.16 -5.72
C ASN A 84 9.41 -7.22 -6.94
N PRO A 85 9.73 -7.74 -8.13
CA PRO A 85 9.78 -6.91 -9.34
C PRO A 85 8.44 -6.29 -9.73
N HIS A 86 7.32 -6.85 -9.29
CA HIS A 86 6.01 -6.24 -9.53
C HIS A 86 5.83 -5.00 -8.66
N ARG A 87 5.75 -3.86 -9.33
CA ARG A 87 5.59 -2.52 -8.75
C ARG A 87 4.52 -1.79 -9.53
N ALA A 88 3.66 -1.09 -8.85
CA ALA A 88 2.59 -0.36 -9.51
C ALA A 88 2.52 1.07 -9.00
N THR A 89 2.42 2.01 -9.93
CA THR A 89 2.13 3.40 -9.62
C THR A 89 0.71 3.70 -10.06
N HIS A 90 -0.12 4.07 -9.13
CA HIS A 90 -1.53 4.32 -9.36
C HIS A 90 -1.83 5.81 -9.30
N LEU A 91 -2.40 6.32 -10.37
CA LEU A 91 -3.05 7.64 -10.39
C LEU A 91 -4.55 7.44 -10.23
N ASN A 92 -5.13 8.09 -9.23
CA ASN A 92 -6.57 8.21 -9.07
C ASN A 92 -6.96 9.68 -9.34
N PRO A 93 -7.38 10.00 -10.59
CA PRO A 93 -7.68 11.38 -10.97
C PRO A 93 -9.00 11.86 -10.39
N PRO A 94 -9.24 13.19 -10.35
CA PRO A 94 -10.54 13.77 -10.05
C PRO A 94 -11.67 13.12 -10.86
N GLY A 95 -12.79 12.82 -10.20
CA GLY A 95 -13.95 12.21 -10.84
C GLY A 95 -13.84 10.70 -11.10
N SER A 96 -12.74 10.07 -10.72
CA SER A 96 -12.60 8.61 -10.82
C SER A 96 -13.63 7.91 -9.93
N LYS A 97 -14.26 6.88 -10.49
CA LYS A 97 -15.21 6.04 -9.73
C LYS A 97 -14.52 4.96 -8.88
N GLY A 98 -13.19 4.90 -8.94
CA GLY A 98 -12.41 3.89 -8.24
C GLY A 98 -12.39 2.54 -8.96
N GLN A 99 -12.15 1.49 -8.20
CA GLN A 99 -12.01 0.11 -8.69
C GLN A 99 -13.00 -0.83 -7.98
N SER A 100 -13.27 -1.96 -8.58
CA SER A 100 -13.92 -3.07 -7.89
C SER A 100 -13.01 -3.67 -6.82
N TRP A 101 -13.58 -4.30 -5.80
CA TRP A 101 -12.83 -5.04 -4.81
C TRP A 101 -12.08 -6.20 -5.46
N HIS A 102 -10.82 -6.37 -5.09
CA HIS A 102 -9.96 -7.44 -5.62
C HIS A 102 -8.88 -7.83 -4.62
N LYS A 103 -8.27 -8.99 -4.86
CA LYS A 103 -7.00 -9.44 -4.28
C LYS A 103 -5.98 -9.51 -5.40
N ASP A 104 -4.72 -9.26 -5.09
CA ASP A 104 -3.62 -9.37 -6.06
C ASP A 104 -3.13 -10.83 -6.23
N CYS A 105 -3.82 -11.80 -5.69
CA CYS A 105 -3.42 -13.20 -5.74
C CYS A 105 -3.50 -13.76 -7.16
N TYR A 106 -2.52 -14.56 -7.53
CA TYR A 106 -2.54 -15.32 -8.76
C TYR A 106 -3.42 -16.57 -8.62
N VAL A 107 -4.06 -16.99 -9.70
CA VAL A 107 -5.03 -18.09 -9.73
C VAL A 107 -4.49 -19.40 -9.12
N TYR A 108 -3.21 -19.68 -9.28
CA TYR A 108 -2.58 -20.89 -8.75
C TYR A 108 -2.25 -20.84 -7.25
N ASP A 109 -2.30 -19.67 -6.64
CA ASP A 109 -2.06 -19.50 -5.19
C ASP A 109 -3.34 -19.59 -4.36
N HIS A 110 -4.50 -19.70 -4.98
CA HIS A 110 -5.80 -19.63 -4.30
C HIS A 110 -6.02 -20.69 -3.20
N ASN A 111 -5.34 -21.81 -3.29
CA ASN A 111 -5.53 -22.93 -2.36
C ASN A 111 -4.41 -23.08 -1.34
N LEU A 112 -3.42 -22.20 -1.34
CA LEU A 112 -2.29 -22.31 -0.46
C LEU A 112 -2.47 -21.40 0.76
N ARG A 113 -2.87 -22.00 1.88
CA ARG A 113 -2.81 -21.33 3.18
C ARG A 113 -1.38 -21.39 3.68
N HIS A 114 -0.78 -20.24 3.90
CA HIS A 114 0.56 -20.15 4.44
C HIS A 114 0.50 -19.83 5.93
N PRO A 115 1.16 -20.61 6.79
CA PRO A 115 1.20 -20.34 8.22
C PRO A 115 2.08 -19.12 8.57
N ARG A 116 2.75 -18.55 7.58
CA ARG A 116 3.57 -17.33 7.72
C ARG A 116 3.17 -16.32 6.66
N TYR A 117 3.31 -15.04 7.00
CA TYR A 117 3.17 -13.98 6.01
C TYR A 117 4.27 -14.14 4.98
N ARG A 118 3.88 -14.47 3.78
CA ARG A 118 4.84 -14.59 2.69
C ARG A 118 5.03 -13.26 2.01
N TRP A 119 3.96 -12.49 1.91
CA TRP A 119 3.94 -11.30 1.09
C TRP A 119 3.14 -10.20 1.77
N VAL A 120 3.68 -9.00 1.67
CA VAL A 120 2.96 -7.78 2.03
C VAL A 120 3.04 -6.76 0.90
N MET A 121 2.05 -5.90 0.83
CA MET A 121 2.01 -4.74 -0.05
C MET A 121 2.30 -3.50 0.79
N ALA A 122 3.20 -2.65 0.34
CA ALA A 122 3.46 -1.36 0.94
C ALA A 122 2.92 -0.26 0.02
N PHE A 123 1.90 0.44 0.47
CA PHE A 123 1.24 1.54 -0.23
C PHE A 123 1.77 2.86 0.30
N TYR A 124 2.52 3.56 -0.52
CA TYR A 124 3.10 4.85 -0.17
C TYR A 124 2.34 6.00 -0.82
N TYR A 125 2.08 7.04 -0.04
CA TYR A 125 1.49 8.29 -0.50
C TYR A 125 2.51 9.44 -0.46
N PRO A 126 2.87 10.02 -1.63
CA PRO A 126 3.76 11.19 -1.69
C PRO A 126 3.05 12.51 -1.32
N GLN A 127 1.72 12.49 -1.15
CA GLN A 127 0.88 13.63 -0.78
C GLN A 127 -0.04 13.27 0.38
N ASP A 128 -0.65 14.28 0.99
CA ASP A 128 -1.75 14.06 1.91
C ASP A 128 -2.91 13.41 1.17
N VAL A 129 -3.52 12.42 1.80
CA VAL A 129 -4.69 11.71 1.27
C VAL A 129 -5.82 11.80 2.26
N THR A 130 -6.89 12.45 1.85
CA THR A 130 -8.15 12.60 2.57
C THR A 130 -9.20 11.62 2.04
N PRO A 131 -10.30 11.36 2.76
CA PRO A 131 -11.31 10.40 2.34
C PRO A 131 -11.93 10.67 0.96
N ASP A 132 -12.04 11.94 0.58
CA ASP A 132 -12.60 12.40 -0.69
C ASP A 132 -11.64 12.24 -1.89
N MET A 133 -10.34 12.05 -1.65
CA MET A 133 -9.34 11.84 -2.70
C MET A 133 -9.31 10.41 -3.26
N GLY A 134 -10.24 9.57 -2.87
CA GLY A 134 -10.28 8.18 -3.31
C GLY A 134 -9.10 7.36 -2.81
N PRO A 135 -8.90 7.26 -1.49
CA PRO A 135 -7.85 6.44 -0.90
C PRO A 135 -7.98 4.99 -1.31
N THR A 136 -6.95 4.19 -1.03
CA THR A 136 -7.12 2.74 -1.07
C THR A 136 -7.97 2.32 0.12
N GLY A 137 -9.08 1.64 -0.16
CA GLY A 137 -9.87 0.96 0.87
C GLY A 137 -9.38 -0.47 1.04
N VAL A 138 -9.30 -0.94 2.28
CA VAL A 138 -9.02 -2.33 2.64
C VAL A 138 -10.18 -2.89 3.44
N MET A 139 -10.35 -4.21 3.41
CA MET A 139 -11.29 -4.91 4.27
C MET A 139 -10.51 -5.60 5.40
N PRO A 140 -10.57 -5.07 6.63
CA PRO A 140 -9.95 -5.72 7.77
C PRO A 140 -10.51 -7.12 8.00
N HIS A 141 -9.71 -8.00 8.61
CA HIS A 141 -10.07 -9.38 8.98
C HIS A 141 -10.30 -10.35 7.82
N GLN A 142 -10.28 -9.89 6.55
CA GLN A 142 -10.61 -10.72 5.40
C GLN A 142 -9.41 -11.49 4.81
N GLN A 143 -8.19 -11.26 5.28
CA GLN A 143 -6.98 -11.95 4.82
C GLN A 143 -6.97 -13.44 5.12
N TRP A 144 -7.73 -13.88 6.11
CA TRP A 144 -7.83 -15.29 6.52
C TRP A 144 -8.93 -16.06 5.81
N TYR A 145 -9.89 -15.35 5.21
CA TYR A 145 -10.99 -15.94 4.50
C TYR A 145 -10.63 -16.08 3.03
N GLN A 146 -10.29 -17.30 2.65
CA GLN A 146 -10.20 -17.67 1.25
C GLN A 146 -11.53 -18.29 0.85
N ASP A 147 -12.48 -17.48 0.54
CA ASP A 147 -13.63 -17.97 -0.20
C ASP A 147 -13.33 -17.90 -1.69
N ILE A 148 -12.90 -19.03 -2.24
CA ILE A 148 -12.69 -19.20 -3.67
C ILE A 148 -14.03 -19.34 -4.39
N SER A 149 -15.05 -19.77 -3.65
CA SER A 149 -16.35 -20.11 -4.20
C SER A 149 -17.33 -18.95 -4.22
N ASP A 150 -17.11 -17.91 -3.44
CA ASP A 150 -17.96 -16.72 -3.42
C ASP A 150 -17.12 -15.44 -3.40
N PRO A 151 -16.66 -15.02 -4.56
CA PRO A 151 -15.95 -13.74 -4.68
C PRO A 151 -16.93 -12.57 -4.70
N ASP A 152 -18.09 -12.66 -4.05
CA ASP A 152 -19.02 -11.54 -4.01
C ASP A 152 -18.53 -10.48 -3.00
N PRO A 153 -17.73 -9.51 -3.46
CA PRO A 153 -17.24 -8.44 -2.60
C PRO A 153 -18.37 -7.50 -2.15
N SER A 154 -19.58 -7.65 -2.67
CA SER A 154 -20.73 -6.82 -2.28
C SER A 154 -21.19 -7.14 -0.84
N LYS A 155 -20.93 -8.35 -0.38
CA LYS A 155 -21.20 -8.76 1.01
C LYS A 155 -20.21 -8.17 2.03
N ALA A 156 -19.08 -7.64 1.55
CA ALA A 156 -18.00 -7.11 2.37
C ALA A 156 -17.96 -5.58 2.39
N THR A 157 -18.98 -4.90 1.91
CA THR A 157 -18.98 -3.44 1.71
C THR A 157 -19.20 -2.63 2.97
N GLU A 158 -19.62 -3.24 4.08
CA GLU A 158 -20.04 -2.49 5.26
C GLU A 158 -18.87 -1.96 6.11
N GLU A 159 -17.63 -2.46 5.89
CA GLU A 159 -16.50 -2.12 6.76
C GLU A 159 -15.21 -1.76 6.01
N ALA A 160 -15.33 -1.10 4.85
CA ALA A 160 -14.14 -0.63 4.16
C ALA A 160 -13.38 0.40 4.99
N HIS A 161 -12.13 0.08 5.34
CA HIS A 161 -11.25 1.00 6.03
C HIS A 161 -10.45 1.81 5.00
N PRO A 162 -10.67 3.13 4.88
CA PRO A 162 -9.89 3.98 3.97
C PRO A 162 -8.49 4.21 4.53
N LEU A 163 -7.47 3.91 3.75
CA LEU A 163 -6.09 4.22 4.09
C LEU A 163 -5.81 5.69 3.78
N VAL A 164 -5.94 6.53 4.76
CA VAL A 164 -5.70 7.98 4.68
C VAL A 164 -4.47 8.37 5.48
N GLY A 165 -3.92 9.54 5.21
CA GLY A 165 -2.78 10.05 5.99
C GLY A 165 -2.07 11.19 5.29
N GLU A 166 -1.09 11.75 5.99
CA GLU A 166 -0.22 12.80 5.46
C GLU A 166 0.82 12.22 4.50
N ALA A 167 1.42 13.09 3.69
CA ALA A 167 2.57 12.72 2.85
C ALA A 167 3.65 12.00 3.65
N GLY A 168 4.18 10.91 3.13
CA GLY A 168 5.11 10.04 3.84
C GLY A 168 4.45 8.86 4.56
N THR A 169 3.13 8.74 4.49
CA THR A 169 2.42 7.56 5.01
C THR A 169 2.70 6.35 4.12
N VAL A 170 3.07 5.24 4.76
CA VAL A 170 3.20 3.91 4.15
C VAL A 170 2.25 2.96 4.87
N SER A 171 1.23 2.51 4.18
CA SER A 171 0.33 1.47 4.69
C SER A 171 0.84 0.12 4.24
N ILE A 172 1.21 -0.74 5.19
CA ILE A 172 1.63 -2.12 4.93
C ILE A 172 0.40 -3.01 5.09
N VAL A 173 0.07 -3.74 4.03
CA VAL A 173 -1.16 -4.52 3.91
C VAL A 173 -0.81 -5.97 3.59
N HIS A 174 -1.47 -6.89 4.24
CA HIS A 174 -1.35 -8.32 3.95
C HIS A 174 -1.77 -8.58 2.49
N PHE A 175 -1.00 -9.42 1.78
CA PHE A 175 -1.22 -9.66 0.35
C PHE A 175 -2.63 -10.16 0.01
N ASP A 176 -3.22 -10.95 0.89
CA ASP A 176 -4.56 -11.52 0.71
C ASP A 176 -5.70 -10.62 1.19
N CYS A 177 -5.41 -9.39 1.63
CA CYS A 177 -6.48 -8.44 1.94
C CYS A 177 -7.20 -8.00 0.68
N TRP A 178 -8.53 -8.00 0.73
CA TRP A 178 -9.36 -7.32 -0.25
C TRP A 178 -9.07 -5.83 -0.21
N HIS A 179 -8.83 -5.24 -1.37
CA HIS A 179 -8.58 -3.81 -1.49
C HIS A 179 -9.11 -3.25 -2.81
N ARG A 180 -9.25 -1.93 -2.86
CA ARG A 180 -9.61 -1.19 -4.08
C ARG A 180 -9.21 0.28 -3.97
N ALA A 181 -9.04 0.98 -5.09
CA ALA A 181 -9.12 2.43 -5.08
C ALA A 181 -10.58 2.85 -4.85
N MET A 182 -10.82 3.74 -3.90
CA MET A 182 -12.13 4.35 -3.67
C MET A 182 -12.39 5.47 -4.69
N ALA A 183 -13.62 5.95 -4.81
CA ALA A 183 -13.95 7.05 -5.70
C ALA A 183 -13.23 8.34 -5.28
N ASN A 184 -12.65 9.06 -6.23
CA ASN A 184 -12.05 10.37 -6.00
C ASN A 184 -13.09 11.46 -6.34
N THR A 185 -13.68 12.02 -5.31
CA THR A 185 -14.67 13.10 -5.42
C THR A 185 -14.07 14.49 -5.25
N SER A 186 -12.75 14.55 -4.98
CA SER A 186 -12.02 15.81 -4.88
C SER A 186 -11.60 16.34 -6.24
N ASP A 187 -11.05 17.54 -6.26
CA ASP A 187 -10.43 18.18 -7.44
C ASP A 187 -8.92 17.87 -7.58
N ARG A 188 -8.38 16.96 -6.75
CA ARG A 188 -6.94 16.66 -6.65
C ARG A 188 -6.60 15.31 -7.21
N LYS A 189 -5.45 15.21 -7.88
CA LYS A 189 -4.84 13.94 -8.24
C LYS A 189 -4.34 13.21 -6.98
N ARG A 190 -4.56 11.91 -6.89
CA ARG A 190 -3.98 11.06 -5.85
C ARG A 190 -3.07 10.02 -6.47
N TYR A 191 -1.77 10.12 -6.17
CA TYR A 191 -0.80 9.07 -6.48
C TYR A 191 -0.69 8.09 -5.31
N MET A 192 -0.50 6.82 -5.63
CA MET A 192 -0.17 5.77 -4.69
C MET A 192 0.81 4.80 -5.35
N LEU A 193 1.92 4.56 -4.68
CA LEU A 193 2.92 3.60 -5.13
C LEU A 193 2.76 2.32 -4.34
N LYS A 194 2.52 1.22 -5.05
CA LYS A 194 2.39 -0.12 -4.48
C LYS A 194 3.65 -0.92 -4.78
N PHE A 195 4.34 -1.31 -3.72
CA PHE A 195 5.48 -2.21 -3.78
C PHE A 195 5.17 -3.46 -2.98
N GLN A 196 5.61 -4.60 -3.47
CA GLN A 196 5.39 -5.89 -2.82
C GLN A 196 6.72 -6.40 -2.26
N PHE A 197 6.65 -7.03 -1.10
CA PHE A 197 7.82 -7.60 -0.41
C PHE A 197 7.48 -9.01 0.08
N ALA A 198 8.49 -9.92 0.03
CA ALA A 198 8.39 -11.31 0.47
C ALA A 198 9.59 -11.71 1.31
#